data_914c542ddc2d51b8739decd19bdb7e26
#
_entry.id   914c542ddc2d51b8739decd19bdb7e26
#
_cell.length_a   1.000
_cell.length_b   1.000
_cell.length_c   1.000
_cell.angle_alpha   90.00
_cell.angle_beta   90.00
_cell.angle_gamma   90.00
#
_symmetry.space_group_name_H-M   'P 1'
#
loop_
_entity.id
_entity.type
_entity.pdbx_description
1 polymer ?
#
loop_
_entity_poly.entity_id
_entity_poly.type
_entity_poly.pdbx_seq_one_letter_code
_entity_poly.pdbx_strand_id
1 'polypeptide(L)'
;FSYNDLYAELEQKETFRVETYPAINAEGIALWPERWNLEMLNQRRLSMPAIQFSREYLCEPIHDVASMFPGPLLEKCRDPNLVLLDRAETNYNEEGEPDGVFGQHFIGHDPAISSDKNADFTAMTVMRQKPGEPVKEIVHVVHERGMSTLAQKRMMVLLNSRFSPDLIELEGNNFQRMLEAEMREMAADMPIRVFMTTRAKKESLFMSLLLAFEQGHIKFPYGDERSRVYTHKVEQELNRFGMQKSGKLESVGTHDDLAMSLALANWATKEFKGSVMLLDDVMPAFDSWFDGNSGKNDWVIP
;
A
#
# COMPACT_ATOMS: atom_id res chain seq x y z
N PHE A 1 6.74 0.30 -18.70
CA PHE A 1 7.69 -0.52 -19.44
C PHE A 1 7.59 -1.94 -18.91
N SER A 2 7.06 -2.86 -19.70
CA SER A 2 7.01 -4.29 -19.38
C SER A 2 7.53 -5.07 -20.57
N TYR A 3 7.98 -6.30 -20.37
CA TYR A 3 8.50 -7.17 -21.46
C TYR A 3 7.48 -7.48 -22.56
N ASN A 4 6.23 -7.14 -22.38
CA ASN A 4 5.14 -7.40 -23.33
C ASN A 4 4.38 -6.12 -23.72
N ASP A 5 4.98 -4.95 -23.60
CA ASP A 5 4.40 -3.72 -24.13
C ASP A 5 4.84 -3.44 -25.59
N LEU A 6 4.26 -2.41 -26.17
CA LEU A 6 4.55 -2.01 -27.54
C LEU A 6 6.06 -1.76 -27.77
N TYR A 7 6.77 -1.22 -26.78
CA TYR A 7 8.20 -0.93 -26.90
C TYR A 7 9.01 -2.24 -26.97
N ALA A 8 8.71 -3.23 -26.14
CA ALA A 8 9.32 -4.54 -26.19
C ALA A 8 9.05 -5.27 -27.53
N GLU A 9 7.85 -5.10 -28.11
CA GLU A 9 7.54 -5.61 -29.44
C GLU A 9 8.34 -4.89 -30.53
N LEU A 10 8.55 -3.58 -30.40
CA LEU A 10 9.32 -2.79 -31.36
C LEU A 10 10.81 -3.12 -31.31
N GLU A 11 11.36 -3.40 -30.12
CA GLU A 11 12.76 -3.85 -29.96
C GLU A 11 13.06 -5.14 -30.70
N GLN A 12 12.09 -6.03 -30.85
CA GLN A 12 12.24 -7.30 -31.56
C GLN A 12 12.13 -7.18 -33.08
N LYS A 13 11.73 -6.01 -33.60
CA LYS A 13 11.56 -5.78 -35.04
C LYS A 13 12.81 -5.11 -35.63
N GLU A 14 13.49 -5.80 -36.54
CA GLU A 14 14.69 -5.30 -37.24
C GLU A 14 14.48 -3.96 -37.98
N THR A 15 13.21 -3.60 -38.23
CA THR A 15 12.84 -2.37 -38.92
C THR A 15 12.87 -1.13 -38.05
N PHE A 16 13.01 -1.29 -36.72
CA PHE A 16 13.07 -0.19 -35.78
C PHE A 16 14.45 -0.14 -35.10
N ARG A 17 15.03 1.05 -35.04
CA ARG A 17 16.17 1.33 -34.18
C ARG A 17 15.64 1.86 -32.84
N VAL A 18 15.83 1.11 -31.77
CA VAL A 18 15.47 1.51 -30.41
C VAL A 18 16.71 2.05 -29.71
N GLU A 19 16.59 3.23 -29.14
CA GLU A 19 17.62 3.85 -28.30
C GLU A 19 17.04 4.09 -26.91
N THR A 20 17.77 3.69 -25.87
CA THR A 20 17.34 3.79 -24.48
C THR A 20 18.18 4.81 -23.75
N TYR A 21 17.54 5.74 -23.07
CA TYR A 21 18.17 6.86 -22.37
C TYR A 21 17.84 6.80 -20.87
N PRO A 22 18.56 6.00 -20.07
CA PRO A 22 18.35 5.95 -18.63
C PRO A 22 18.75 7.30 -17.98
N ALA A 23 18.00 7.72 -16.97
CA ALA A 23 18.28 8.96 -16.24
C ALA A 23 19.65 8.95 -15.53
N ILE A 24 20.19 7.76 -15.25
CA ILE A 24 21.56 7.53 -14.75
C ILE A 24 22.17 6.48 -15.66
N ASN A 25 23.30 6.80 -16.30
CA ASN A 25 24.00 5.88 -17.18
C ASN A 25 24.84 4.82 -16.42
N ALA A 26 25.48 3.91 -17.14
CA ALA A 26 26.30 2.84 -16.56
C ALA A 26 27.49 3.36 -15.74
N GLU A 27 27.98 4.55 -16.05
CA GLU A 27 29.07 5.23 -15.33
C GLU A 27 28.58 5.98 -14.08
N GLY A 28 27.25 5.94 -13.79
CA GLY A 28 26.66 6.62 -12.65
C GLY A 28 26.45 8.13 -12.84
N ILE A 29 26.45 8.60 -14.10
CA ILE A 29 26.29 10.01 -14.44
C ILE A 29 24.83 10.27 -14.80
N ALA A 30 24.27 11.38 -14.30
CA ALA A 30 22.90 11.81 -14.65
C ALA A 30 22.85 12.24 -16.13
N LEU A 31 21.85 11.78 -16.86
CA LEU A 31 21.64 12.10 -18.27
C LEU A 31 21.40 13.59 -18.50
N TRP A 32 20.70 14.25 -17.57
CA TRP A 32 20.33 15.65 -17.68
C TRP A 32 20.58 16.41 -16.37
N PRO A 33 21.88 16.64 -16.00
CA PRO A 33 22.25 17.11 -14.67
C PRO A 33 21.74 18.52 -14.35
N GLU A 34 21.48 19.39 -15.35
CA GLU A 34 20.97 20.74 -15.15
C GLU A 34 19.52 20.74 -14.61
N ARG A 35 18.73 19.69 -14.92
CA ARG A 35 17.34 19.56 -14.49
C ARG A 35 17.17 18.46 -13.47
N TRP A 36 17.84 17.33 -13.65
CA TRP A 36 17.81 16.14 -12.82
C TRP A 36 19.24 15.72 -12.44
N ASN A 37 19.79 16.36 -11.42
CA ASN A 37 21.09 15.95 -10.90
C ASN A 37 21.00 14.66 -10.09
N LEU A 38 22.15 14.06 -9.74
CA LEU A 38 22.19 12.81 -9.01
C LEU A 38 21.54 12.89 -7.62
N GLU A 39 21.61 14.04 -6.96
CA GLU A 39 20.98 14.23 -5.66
C GLU A 39 19.45 14.17 -5.76
N MET A 40 18.87 14.87 -6.72
CA MET A 40 17.42 14.83 -7.00
C MET A 40 16.97 13.42 -7.40
N LEU A 41 17.75 12.73 -8.26
CA LEU A 41 17.45 11.35 -8.65
C LEU A 41 17.53 10.38 -7.47
N ASN A 42 18.48 10.56 -6.56
CA ASN A 42 18.57 9.77 -5.33
C ASN A 42 17.41 10.05 -4.36
N GLN A 43 17.00 11.31 -4.20
CA GLN A 43 15.79 11.64 -3.42
C GLN A 43 14.55 10.99 -4.04
N ARG A 44 14.46 10.99 -5.37
CA ARG A 44 13.36 10.34 -6.08
C ARG A 44 13.37 8.82 -5.88
N ARG A 45 14.55 8.19 -5.90
CA ARG A 45 14.73 6.76 -5.61
C ARG A 45 14.24 6.40 -4.20
N LEU A 46 14.46 7.26 -3.21
CA LEU A 46 13.99 7.05 -1.84
C LEU A 46 12.48 7.26 -1.67
N SER A 47 11.84 7.97 -2.58
CA SER A 47 10.39 8.29 -2.51
C SER A 47 9.49 7.28 -3.24
N MET A 48 10.05 6.27 -3.90
CA MET A 48 9.29 5.25 -4.63
C MET A 48 9.97 3.87 -4.53
N PRO A 49 9.23 2.75 -4.73
CA PRO A 49 9.82 1.43 -4.75
C PRO A 49 10.94 1.28 -5.78
N ALA A 50 11.95 0.45 -5.47
CA ALA A 50 13.10 0.22 -6.35
C ALA A 50 12.68 -0.24 -7.74
N ILE A 51 11.70 -1.13 -7.83
CA ILE A 51 11.13 -1.64 -9.09
C ILE A 51 10.49 -0.52 -9.93
N GLN A 52 9.83 0.44 -9.29
CA GLN A 52 9.24 1.58 -9.99
C GLN A 52 10.33 2.53 -10.49
N PHE A 53 11.36 2.80 -9.68
CA PHE A 53 12.48 3.64 -10.09
C PHE A 53 13.24 3.02 -11.27
N SER A 54 13.54 1.72 -11.25
CA SER A 54 14.17 1.00 -12.35
C SER A 54 13.37 1.14 -13.64
N ARG A 55 12.05 0.93 -13.58
CA ARG A 55 11.18 1.05 -14.75
C ARG A 55 11.12 2.46 -15.32
N GLU A 56 10.91 3.47 -14.46
CA GLU A 56 10.61 4.83 -14.92
C GLU A 56 11.83 5.69 -15.18
N TYR A 57 12.93 5.43 -14.46
CA TYR A 57 14.15 6.25 -14.54
C TYR A 57 15.35 5.52 -15.15
N LEU A 58 15.45 4.19 -15.01
CA LEU A 58 16.57 3.44 -15.56
C LEU A 58 16.23 2.72 -16.87
N CYS A 59 14.97 2.80 -17.30
CA CYS A 59 14.47 2.12 -18.51
C CYS A 59 14.64 0.59 -18.44
N GLU A 60 14.67 0.01 -17.25
CA GLU A 60 14.77 -1.43 -17.03
C GLU A 60 13.36 -2.03 -16.94
N PRO A 61 12.98 -2.90 -17.88
CA PRO A 61 11.67 -3.53 -17.85
C PRO A 61 11.56 -4.52 -16.69
N ILE A 62 10.34 -4.64 -16.13
CA ILE A 62 10.06 -5.61 -15.07
C ILE A 62 9.92 -7.00 -15.68
N HIS A 63 10.62 -7.98 -15.12
CA HIS A 63 10.42 -9.39 -15.47
C HIS A 63 9.09 -9.92 -14.98
N ASP A 64 8.29 -10.54 -15.84
CA ASP A 64 6.94 -11.04 -15.63
C ASP A 64 6.76 -12.09 -14.51
N VAL A 65 7.80 -12.50 -13.82
CA VAL A 65 7.78 -13.69 -12.94
C VAL A 65 8.23 -13.39 -11.49
N ALA A 66 8.74 -12.19 -11.25
CA ALA A 66 9.17 -11.86 -9.89
C ALA A 66 7.98 -11.41 -9.03
N SER A 67 7.81 -12.04 -7.87
CA SER A 67 6.90 -11.52 -6.85
C SER A 67 7.26 -10.08 -6.52
N MET A 68 6.24 -9.22 -6.43
CA MET A 68 6.39 -7.83 -6.01
C MET A 68 6.90 -7.74 -4.57
N PHE A 69 6.55 -8.73 -3.75
CA PHE A 69 6.94 -8.82 -2.34
C PHE A 69 7.74 -10.10 -2.11
N PRO A 70 9.04 -10.14 -2.43
CA PRO A 70 9.86 -11.34 -2.29
C PRO A 70 10.00 -11.77 -0.82
N GLY A 71 10.03 -13.09 -0.56
CA GLY A 71 10.12 -13.65 0.77
C GLY A 71 11.20 -13.04 1.67
N PRO A 72 12.46 -12.88 1.20
CA PRO A 72 13.51 -12.25 2.01
C PRO A 72 13.22 -10.80 2.44
N LEU A 73 12.40 -10.05 1.68
CA LEU A 73 11.95 -8.72 2.08
C LEU A 73 10.97 -8.80 3.25
N LEU A 74 9.97 -9.69 3.13
CA LEU A 74 8.94 -9.87 4.16
C LEU A 74 9.53 -10.43 5.46
N GLU A 75 10.45 -11.39 5.38
CA GLU A 75 11.12 -11.99 6.55
C GLU A 75 11.87 -10.97 7.41
N LYS A 76 12.50 -9.96 6.80
CA LYS A 76 13.17 -8.87 7.53
C LYS A 76 12.22 -8.01 8.35
N CYS A 77 10.94 -8.06 8.03
CA CYS A 77 9.91 -7.28 8.71
C CYS A 77 9.28 -8.02 9.90
N ARG A 78 9.64 -9.28 10.15
CA ARG A 78 9.18 -10.04 11.31
C ARG A 78 9.81 -9.49 12.59
N ASP A 79 8.97 -9.23 13.59
CA ASP A 79 9.43 -8.79 14.92
C ASP A 79 9.05 -9.84 15.97
N PRO A 80 10.03 -10.53 16.56
CA PRO A 80 9.77 -11.57 17.56
C PRO A 80 9.25 -11.02 18.90
N ASN A 81 9.30 -9.72 19.13
CA ASN A 81 8.75 -9.09 20.32
C ASN A 81 7.32 -8.58 20.14
N LEU A 82 6.83 -8.52 18.90
CA LEU A 82 5.49 -8.05 18.58
C LEU A 82 4.51 -9.22 18.53
N VAL A 83 3.36 -9.07 19.20
CA VAL A 83 2.26 -10.02 19.19
C VAL A 83 0.96 -9.36 18.77
N LEU A 84 -0.01 -10.16 18.32
CA LEU A 84 -1.36 -9.66 18.05
C LEU A 84 -2.06 -9.34 19.37
N LEU A 85 -2.63 -8.15 19.45
CA LEU A 85 -3.35 -7.63 20.60
C LEU A 85 -4.85 -7.85 20.46
N ASP A 86 -5.57 -7.98 21.59
CA ASP A 86 -7.04 -8.01 21.58
C ASP A 86 -7.65 -6.61 21.69
N ARG A 87 -6.87 -5.62 22.15
CA ARG A 87 -7.22 -4.20 22.24
C ARG A 87 -5.96 -3.33 22.23
N ALA A 88 -6.11 -2.04 21.99
CA ALA A 88 -5.02 -1.07 22.10
C ALA A 88 -4.44 -1.07 23.52
N GLU A 89 -3.15 -0.82 23.61
CA GLU A 89 -2.47 -0.55 24.89
C GLU A 89 -2.91 0.83 25.40
N THR A 90 -2.99 0.97 26.71
CA THR A 90 -3.35 2.23 27.36
C THR A 90 -2.11 3.13 27.43
N ASN A 91 -2.27 4.38 27.05
CA ASN A 91 -1.29 5.42 27.36
C ASN A 91 -1.51 5.93 28.78
N TYR A 92 -0.45 6.40 29.45
CA TYR A 92 -0.50 6.94 30.80
C TYR A 92 0.18 8.31 30.80
N ASN A 93 -0.42 9.28 31.51
CA ASN A 93 0.16 10.59 31.72
C ASN A 93 1.32 10.55 32.74
N GLU A 94 1.93 11.71 33.03
CA GLU A 94 3.06 11.82 33.98
C GLU A 94 2.67 11.43 35.42
N GLU A 95 1.37 11.57 35.76
CA GLU A 95 0.80 11.20 37.06
C GLU A 95 0.47 9.70 37.15
N GLY A 96 0.63 8.95 36.04
CA GLY A 96 0.32 7.51 35.96
C GLY A 96 -1.15 7.18 35.78
N GLU A 97 -1.98 8.17 35.40
CA GLU A 97 -3.38 7.97 35.09
C GLU A 97 -3.60 7.63 33.61
N PRO A 98 -4.62 6.83 33.26
CA PRO A 98 -4.94 6.49 31.87
C PRO A 98 -5.19 7.75 31.03
N ASP A 99 -4.46 7.89 29.92
CA ASP A 99 -4.55 9.01 28.99
C ASP A 99 -4.72 8.51 27.54
N GLY A 100 -5.84 7.87 27.28
CA GLY A 100 -6.20 7.35 25.96
C GLY A 100 -5.50 6.06 25.56
N VAL A 101 -5.35 5.85 24.27
CA VAL A 101 -4.67 4.67 23.68
C VAL A 101 -3.25 5.02 23.25
N PHE A 102 -2.36 4.05 23.39
CA PHE A 102 -0.96 4.23 23.01
C PHE A 102 -0.78 4.13 21.48
N GLY A 103 -0.37 5.24 20.88
CA GLY A 103 -0.13 5.36 19.43
C GLY A 103 -1.41 5.61 18.64
N GLN A 104 -1.23 5.88 17.36
CA GLN A 104 -2.29 6.04 16.37
C GLN A 104 -2.65 4.68 15.77
N HIS A 105 -3.94 4.43 15.57
CA HIS A 105 -4.41 3.17 15.02
C HIS A 105 -5.13 3.40 13.69
N PHE A 106 -4.87 2.51 12.73
CA PHE A 106 -5.42 2.56 11.38
C PHE A 106 -5.97 1.20 11.01
N ILE A 107 -7.16 1.17 10.44
CA ILE A 107 -7.80 -0.08 10.04
C ILE A 107 -7.98 -0.10 8.53
N GLY A 108 -7.51 -1.15 7.88
CA GLY A 108 -7.89 -1.49 6.51
C GLY A 108 -8.94 -2.59 6.53
N HIS A 109 -10.04 -2.40 5.83
CA HIS A 109 -11.12 -3.37 5.74
C HIS A 109 -11.39 -3.74 4.28
N ASP A 110 -11.22 -5.00 3.96
CA ASP A 110 -11.61 -5.65 2.72
C ASP A 110 -12.83 -6.54 2.97
N PRO A 111 -14.05 -6.10 2.61
CA PRO A 111 -15.28 -6.81 2.94
C PRO A 111 -15.65 -7.84 1.88
N ALA A 112 -15.95 -9.07 2.29
CA ALA A 112 -16.62 -10.04 1.43
C ALA A 112 -18.09 -9.66 1.19
N ILE A 113 -18.54 -9.78 -0.06
CA ILE A 113 -19.92 -9.44 -0.46
C ILE A 113 -20.88 -10.59 -0.15
N SER A 114 -20.43 -11.85 -0.22
CA SER A 114 -21.24 -13.03 -0.03
C SER A 114 -20.99 -13.70 1.30
N SER A 115 -22.06 -14.18 1.91
CA SER A 115 -22.01 -14.99 3.15
C SER A 115 -21.98 -16.50 2.89
N ASP A 116 -21.84 -16.93 1.63
CA ASP A 116 -21.75 -18.34 1.27
C ASP A 116 -20.46 -18.98 1.79
N LYS A 117 -20.50 -20.27 2.08
CA LYS A 117 -19.32 -21.04 2.56
C LYS A 117 -18.13 -21.06 1.58
N ASN A 118 -18.40 -20.74 0.30
CA ASN A 118 -17.40 -20.63 -0.78
C ASN A 118 -17.09 -19.17 -1.13
N ALA A 119 -17.61 -18.20 -0.38
CA ALA A 119 -17.34 -16.77 -0.57
C ALA A 119 -15.89 -16.41 -0.27
N ASP A 120 -15.49 -15.23 -0.71
CA ASP A 120 -14.23 -14.62 -0.34
C ASP A 120 -14.16 -14.37 1.17
N PHE A 121 -12.95 -14.15 1.66
CA PHE A 121 -12.76 -13.82 3.06
C PHE A 121 -13.06 -12.33 3.29
N THR A 122 -13.60 -12.03 4.46
CA THR A 122 -13.55 -10.68 5.02
C THR A 122 -12.23 -10.54 5.75
N ALA A 123 -11.43 -9.55 5.39
CA ALA A 123 -10.18 -9.24 6.06
C ALA A 123 -10.18 -7.84 6.68
N MET A 124 -9.70 -7.72 7.91
CA MET A 124 -9.48 -6.45 8.59
C MET A 124 -8.12 -6.47 9.25
N THR A 125 -7.29 -5.49 8.94
CA THR A 125 -5.95 -5.34 9.53
C THR A 125 -5.90 -4.05 10.34
N VAL A 126 -5.47 -4.15 11.60
CA VAL A 126 -5.21 -2.99 12.46
C VAL A 126 -3.72 -2.76 12.54
N MET A 127 -3.30 -1.58 12.11
CA MET A 127 -1.93 -1.08 12.27
C MET A 127 -1.85 -0.05 13.37
N ARG A 128 -0.78 -0.09 14.14
CA ARG A 128 -0.40 0.94 15.10
C ARG A 128 0.83 1.68 14.63
N GLN A 129 0.83 2.99 14.74
CA GLN A 129 2.00 3.85 14.56
C GLN A 129 2.28 4.61 15.85
N LYS A 130 3.50 4.50 16.37
CA LYS A 130 3.92 5.23 17.58
C LYS A 130 4.21 6.69 17.22
N PRO A 131 3.96 7.63 18.14
CA PRO A 131 4.22 9.05 17.90
C PRO A 131 5.68 9.30 17.50
N GLY A 132 5.88 10.01 16.40
CA GLY A 132 7.21 10.37 15.89
C GLY A 132 8.01 9.25 15.23
N GLU A 133 7.45 8.04 15.11
CA GLU A 133 8.09 6.91 14.44
C GLU A 133 7.46 6.66 13.07
N PRO A 134 8.26 6.38 12.02
CA PRO A 134 7.73 6.00 10.71
C PRO A 134 7.27 4.53 10.68
N VAL A 135 7.65 3.74 11.69
CA VAL A 135 7.37 2.32 11.78
C VAL A 135 5.92 2.07 12.18
N LYS A 136 5.30 1.14 11.47
CA LYS A 136 3.92 0.70 11.67
C LYS A 136 3.93 -0.77 12.05
N GLU A 137 3.25 -1.08 13.12
CA GLU A 137 3.16 -2.42 13.68
C GLU A 137 1.78 -3.02 13.38
N ILE A 138 1.71 -4.22 12.85
CA ILE A 138 0.44 -4.93 12.71
C ILE A 138 0.08 -5.49 14.08
N VAL A 139 -0.99 -4.98 14.68
CA VAL A 139 -1.37 -5.31 16.06
C VAL A 139 -2.64 -6.15 16.18
N HIS A 140 -3.48 -6.21 15.13
CA HIS A 140 -4.64 -7.10 15.12
C HIS A 140 -5.04 -7.45 13.69
N VAL A 141 -5.59 -8.66 13.52
CA VAL A 141 -6.05 -9.15 12.22
C VAL A 141 -7.34 -9.96 12.42
N VAL A 142 -8.33 -9.68 11.58
CA VAL A 142 -9.53 -10.52 11.37
C VAL A 142 -9.43 -11.09 9.98
N HIS A 143 -9.63 -12.40 9.84
CA HIS A 143 -9.64 -13.08 8.54
C HIS A 143 -10.63 -14.25 8.61
N GLU A 144 -11.85 -13.99 8.17
CA GLU A 144 -12.96 -14.93 8.31
C GLU A 144 -13.75 -15.07 7.03
N ARG A 145 -14.10 -16.32 6.69
CA ARG A 145 -14.90 -16.64 5.51
C ARG A 145 -16.39 -16.63 5.87
N GLY A 146 -17.22 -16.11 4.94
CA GLY A 146 -18.67 -16.18 5.08
C GLY A 146 -19.25 -15.27 6.17
N MET A 147 -18.55 -14.20 6.56
CA MET A 147 -19.10 -13.20 7.45
C MET A 147 -20.28 -12.49 6.81
N SER A 148 -21.46 -12.55 7.47
CA SER A 148 -22.58 -11.73 7.04
C SER A 148 -22.28 -10.25 7.18
N THR A 149 -22.97 -9.40 6.40
CA THR A 149 -22.83 -7.94 6.49
C THR A 149 -23.03 -7.43 7.93
N LEU A 150 -24.01 -7.99 8.65
CA LEU A 150 -24.24 -7.63 10.06
C LEU A 150 -23.06 -8.04 10.96
N ALA A 151 -22.45 -9.20 10.74
CA ALA A 151 -21.29 -9.64 11.50
C ALA A 151 -20.07 -8.74 11.22
N GLN A 152 -19.85 -8.33 9.97
CA GLN A 152 -18.79 -7.37 9.60
C GLN A 152 -19.00 -6.02 10.30
N LYS A 153 -20.22 -5.47 10.29
CA LYS A 153 -20.53 -4.22 10.99
C LYS A 153 -20.26 -4.32 12.49
N ARG A 154 -20.73 -5.40 13.15
CA ARG A 154 -20.48 -5.62 14.57
C ARG A 154 -19.00 -5.75 14.88
N MET A 155 -18.24 -6.43 14.02
CA MET A 155 -16.80 -6.52 14.16
C MET A 155 -16.13 -5.15 14.04
N MET A 156 -16.53 -4.32 13.09
CA MET A 156 -16.00 -2.95 12.96
C MET A 156 -16.31 -2.08 14.18
N VAL A 157 -17.54 -2.13 14.71
CA VAL A 157 -17.89 -1.44 15.95
C VAL A 157 -17.03 -1.95 17.13
N LEU A 158 -16.81 -3.26 17.20
CA LEU A 158 -15.93 -3.86 18.21
C LEU A 158 -14.50 -3.38 18.09
N LEU A 159 -13.93 -3.38 16.89
CA LEU A 159 -12.57 -2.89 16.65
C LEU A 159 -12.46 -1.38 16.94
N ASN A 160 -13.47 -0.60 16.55
CA ASN A 160 -13.52 0.82 16.89
C ASN A 160 -13.46 1.06 18.40
N SER A 161 -14.24 0.30 19.18
CA SER A 161 -14.23 0.42 20.64
C SER A 161 -12.95 -0.09 21.30
N ARG A 162 -12.24 -1.03 20.67
CA ARG A 162 -11.03 -1.65 21.24
C ARG A 162 -9.74 -0.91 20.91
N PHE A 163 -9.69 -0.29 19.72
CA PHE A 163 -8.46 0.31 19.18
C PHE A 163 -8.57 1.81 19.01
N SER A 164 -9.77 2.41 19.10
CA SER A 164 -10.01 3.84 18.88
C SER A 164 -9.27 4.38 17.65
N PRO A 165 -9.56 3.83 16.44
CA PRO A 165 -8.77 4.14 15.25
C PRO A 165 -8.91 5.61 14.85
N ASP A 166 -7.83 6.19 14.37
CA ASP A 166 -7.80 7.54 13.79
C ASP A 166 -8.42 7.57 12.38
N LEU A 167 -8.31 6.44 11.65
CA LEU A 167 -8.93 6.29 10.34
C LEU A 167 -9.16 4.81 10.02
N ILE A 168 -10.32 4.55 9.40
CA ILE A 168 -10.71 3.25 8.87
C ILE A 168 -10.84 3.39 7.36
N GLU A 169 -9.98 2.70 6.61
CA GLU A 169 -10.05 2.66 5.17
C GLU A 169 -10.81 1.41 4.72
N LEU A 170 -11.98 1.62 4.14
CA LEU A 170 -12.86 0.56 3.65
C LEU A 170 -12.73 0.43 2.14
N GLU A 171 -12.44 -0.77 1.60
CA GLU A 171 -12.49 -0.98 0.17
C GLU A 171 -13.90 -0.69 -0.37
N GLY A 172 -13.96 0.11 -1.45
CA GLY A 172 -15.21 0.66 -1.93
C GLY A 172 -15.59 0.27 -3.35
N ASN A 173 -16.76 -0.38 -3.44
CA ASN A 173 -17.61 -0.35 -4.62
C ASN A 173 -19.03 0.10 -4.19
N ASN A 174 -20.03 0.00 -5.03
CA ASN A 174 -21.38 0.47 -4.70
C ASN A 174 -21.99 -0.19 -3.46
N PHE A 175 -21.66 -1.44 -3.18
CA PHE A 175 -22.13 -2.19 -2.01
C PHE A 175 -21.48 -1.65 -0.72
N GLN A 176 -20.20 -1.37 -0.75
CA GLN A 176 -19.46 -0.90 0.41
C GLN A 176 -19.87 0.52 0.85
N ARG A 177 -20.35 1.36 -0.07
CA ARG A 177 -20.94 2.67 0.31
C ARG A 177 -22.21 2.51 1.16
N MET A 178 -23.02 1.49 0.86
CA MET A 178 -24.19 1.18 1.68
C MET A 178 -23.76 0.64 3.05
N LEU A 179 -22.72 -0.20 3.09
CA LEU A 179 -22.14 -0.69 4.33
C LEU A 179 -21.56 0.45 5.18
N GLU A 180 -20.90 1.44 4.60
CA GLU A 180 -20.40 2.63 5.28
C GLU A 180 -21.56 3.41 5.94
N ALA A 181 -22.63 3.71 5.19
CA ALA A 181 -23.77 4.45 5.71
C ALA A 181 -24.41 3.75 6.91
N GLU A 182 -24.61 2.44 6.81
CA GLU A 182 -25.17 1.63 7.88
C GLU A 182 -24.22 1.48 9.09
N MET A 183 -22.90 1.50 8.88
CA MET A 183 -21.91 1.53 9.97
C MET A 183 -21.97 2.86 10.72
N ARG A 184 -22.13 3.98 10.01
CA ARG A 184 -22.27 5.31 10.63
C ARG A 184 -23.55 5.45 11.45
N GLU A 185 -24.63 4.75 11.05
CA GLU A 185 -25.86 4.68 11.88
C GLU A 185 -25.61 3.92 13.18
N MET A 186 -24.75 2.89 13.17
CA MET A 186 -24.43 2.09 14.37
C MET A 186 -23.45 2.80 15.32
N ALA A 187 -22.55 3.61 14.78
CA ALA A 187 -21.53 4.35 15.52
C ALA A 187 -21.18 5.63 14.75
N ALA A 188 -21.89 6.72 15.07
CA ALA A 188 -21.79 8.01 14.36
C ALA A 188 -20.37 8.60 14.32
N ASP A 189 -19.56 8.31 15.34
CA ASP A 189 -18.20 8.85 15.49
C ASP A 189 -17.11 7.98 14.85
N MET A 190 -17.50 6.95 14.06
CA MET A 190 -16.54 6.06 13.44
C MET A 190 -15.82 6.76 12.26
N PRO A 191 -14.48 6.89 12.27
CA PRO A 191 -13.73 7.63 11.27
C PRO A 191 -13.53 6.82 9.98
N ILE A 192 -14.62 6.51 9.27
CA ILE A 192 -14.62 5.68 8.07
C ILE A 192 -14.41 6.54 6.82
N ARG A 193 -13.52 6.08 5.93
CA ARG A 193 -13.36 6.55 4.56
C ARG A 193 -13.44 5.38 3.58
N VAL A 194 -14.05 5.60 2.42
CA VAL A 194 -14.16 4.59 1.37
C VAL A 194 -13.09 4.80 0.31
N PHE A 195 -12.27 3.77 0.11
CA PHE A 195 -11.27 3.72 -0.96
C PHE A 195 -11.89 3.12 -2.22
N MET A 196 -12.18 3.95 -3.21
CA MET A 196 -12.72 3.49 -4.49
C MET A 196 -11.62 2.87 -5.34
N THR A 197 -11.62 1.53 -5.41
CA THR A 197 -10.61 0.76 -6.13
C THR A 197 -10.79 0.88 -7.64
N THR A 198 -9.79 1.47 -8.30
CA THR A 198 -9.57 1.42 -9.75
C THR A 198 -8.23 0.74 -9.99
N ARG A 199 -7.95 0.33 -11.24
CA ARG A 199 -6.65 -0.29 -11.58
C ARG A 199 -5.47 0.58 -11.14
N ALA A 200 -5.47 1.87 -11.50
CA ALA A 200 -4.39 2.79 -11.15
C ALA A 200 -4.26 3.00 -9.65
N LYS A 201 -5.40 3.12 -8.93
CA LYS A 201 -5.40 3.25 -7.48
C LYS A 201 -4.92 1.97 -6.78
N LYS A 202 -5.30 0.77 -7.26
CA LYS A 202 -4.79 -0.50 -6.72
C LYS A 202 -3.28 -0.59 -6.91
N GLU A 203 -2.75 -0.20 -8.07
CA GLU A 203 -1.31 -0.14 -8.30
C GLU A 203 -0.62 0.83 -7.33
N SER A 204 -1.13 2.05 -7.17
CA SER A 204 -0.59 3.05 -6.22
C SER A 204 -0.64 2.55 -4.78
N LEU A 205 -1.72 1.87 -4.39
CA LEU A 205 -1.91 1.29 -3.07
C LEU A 205 -0.81 0.27 -2.74
N PHE A 206 -0.57 -0.69 -3.65
CA PHE A 206 0.43 -1.73 -3.46
C PHE A 206 1.87 -1.24 -3.65
N MET A 207 2.11 -0.27 -4.53
CA MET A 207 3.42 0.41 -4.60
C MET A 207 3.74 1.14 -3.30
N SER A 208 2.75 1.78 -2.69
CA SER A 208 2.92 2.39 -1.36
C SER A 208 3.26 1.37 -0.27
N LEU A 209 2.62 0.21 -0.30
CA LEU A 209 2.90 -0.87 0.65
C LEU A 209 4.30 -1.44 0.42
N LEU A 210 4.70 -1.67 -0.84
CA LEU A 210 6.04 -2.15 -1.17
C LEU A 210 7.13 -1.20 -0.67
N LEU A 211 6.97 0.10 -0.91
CA LEU A 211 7.91 1.10 -0.40
C LEU A 211 8.05 1.04 1.12
N ALA A 212 6.93 0.89 1.84
CA ALA A 212 6.96 0.78 3.30
C ALA A 212 7.72 -0.47 3.78
N PHE A 213 7.61 -1.60 3.06
CA PHE A 213 8.42 -2.80 3.32
C PHE A 213 9.91 -2.58 3.00
N GLU A 214 10.25 -2.00 1.85
CA GLU A 214 11.63 -1.72 1.46
C GLU A 214 12.34 -0.78 2.46
N GLN A 215 11.60 0.18 3.01
CA GLN A 215 12.09 1.10 4.04
C GLN A 215 12.13 0.49 5.45
N GLY A 216 11.61 -0.73 5.64
CA GLY A 216 11.52 -1.36 6.96
C GLY A 216 10.49 -0.71 7.89
N HIS A 217 9.53 0.03 7.33
CA HIS A 217 8.49 0.74 8.05
C HIS A 217 7.28 -0.12 8.42
N ILE A 218 7.27 -1.41 8.06
CA ILE A 218 6.24 -2.37 8.45
C ILE A 218 6.87 -3.42 9.37
N LYS A 219 6.19 -3.77 10.47
CA LYS A 219 6.55 -4.86 11.36
C LYS A 219 5.43 -5.87 11.47
N PHE A 220 5.77 -7.12 11.16
CA PHE A 220 4.89 -8.26 11.35
C PHE A 220 4.99 -8.80 12.78
N PRO A 221 3.87 -9.11 13.44
CA PRO A 221 3.88 -9.77 14.74
C PRO A 221 4.37 -11.22 14.59
N TYR A 222 5.42 -11.59 15.35
CA TYR A 222 6.05 -12.90 15.25
C TYR A 222 6.39 -13.51 16.63
N GLY A 223 5.93 -12.89 17.74
CA GLY A 223 6.30 -13.24 19.10
C GLY A 223 5.63 -14.51 19.63
N ASP A 224 4.42 -14.84 19.18
CA ASP A 224 3.68 -16.02 19.60
C ASP A 224 3.18 -16.85 18.41
N GLU A 225 2.56 -18.00 18.68
CA GLU A 225 2.08 -18.92 17.64
C GLU A 225 0.95 -18.31 16.82
N ARG A 226 -0.01 -17.62 17.45
CA ARG A 226 -1.12 -16.95 16.79
C ARG A 226 -0.59 -15.91 15.80
N SER A 227 0.34 -15.10 16.23
CA SER A 227 0.97 -14.07 15.42
C SER A 227 1.72 -14.64 14.22
N ARG A 228 2.51 -15.72 14.44
CA ARG A 228 3.21 -16.41 13.34
C ARG A 228 2.27 -16.98 12.29
N VAL A 229 1.17 -17.62 12.72
CA VAL A 229 0.15 -18.17 11.80
C VAL A 229 -0.43 -17.08 10.89
N TYR A 230 -0.80 -15.93 11.46
CA TYR A 230 -1.31 -14.82 10.66
C TYR A 230 -0.25 -14.21 9.75
N THR A 231 0.95 -13.98 10.27
CA THR A 231 2.06 -13.44 9.46
C THR A 231 2.34 -14.32 8.25
N HIS A 232 2.41 -15.64 8.42
CA HIS A 232 2.61 -16.56 7.30
C HIS A 232 1.50 -16.51 6.26
N LYS A 233 0.23 -16.36 6.66
CA LYS A 233 -0.88 -16.20 5.71
C LYS A 233 -0.74 -14.93 4.87
N VAL A 234 -0.46 -13.80 5.51
CA VAL A 234 -0.25 -12.52 4.83
C VAL A 234 0.96 -12.59 3.89
N GLU A 235 2.08 -13.17 4.34
CA GLU A 235 3.28 -13.36 3.52
C GLU A 235 2.98 -14.23 2.28
N GLN A 236 2.16 -15.28 2.43
CA GLN A 236 1.79 -16.15 1.31
C GLN A 236 0.96 -15.41 0.25
N GLU A 237 0.02 -14.54 0.66
CA GLU A 237 -0.75 -13.72 -0.27
C GLU A 237 0.14 -12.67 -0.96
N LEU A 238 0.96 -11.94 -0.20
CA LEU A 238 1.90 -10.95 -0.73
C LEU A 238 2.91 -11.57 -1.70
N ASN A 239 3.47 -12.74 -1.38
CA ASN A 239 4.41 -13.44 -2.26
C ASN A 239 3.81 -13.82 -3.62
N ARG A 240 2.48 -14.00 -3.69
CA ARG A 240 1.76 -14.30 -4.92
C ARG A 240 1.35 -13.05 -5.69
N PHE A 241 1.58 -11.87 -5.12
CA PHE A 241 1.23 -10.60 -5.75
C PHE A 241 2.31 -10.17 -6.73
N GLY A 242 1.93 -9.92 -7.96
CA GLY A 242 2.89 -9.53 -8.99
C GLY A 242 2.24 -8.97 -10.25
N MET A 243 3.07 -8.45 -11.14
CA MET A 243 2.63 -7.97 -12.43
C MET A 243 2.33 -9.15 -13.36
N GLN A 244 1.10 -9.27 -13.80
CA GLN A 244 0.70 -10.29 -14.77
C GLN A 244 1.14 -9.91 -16.18
N LYS A 245 1.20 -10.89 -17.10
CA LYS A 245 1.48 -10.67 -18.53
C LYS A 245 0.53 -9.66 -19.19
N SER A 246 -0.67 -9.50 -18.64
CA SER A 246 -1.65 -8.49 -19.06
C SER A 246 -1.28 -7.06 -18.59
N GLY A 247 -0.19 -6.88 -17.88
CA GLY A 247 0.18 -5.63 -17.23
C GLY A 247 -0.72 -5.25 -16.06
N LYS A 248 -1.53 -6.20 -15.54
CA LYS A 248 -2.34 -6.00 -14.34
C LYS A 248 -1.58 -6.45 -13.11
N LEU A 249 -1.73 -5.70 -12.04
CA LEU A 249 -1.22 -6.05 -10.73
C LEU A 249 -2.27 -6.88 -9.99
N GLU A 250 -2.03 -8.17 -9.87
CA GLU A 250 -2.98 -9.13 -9.27
C GLU A 250 -2.23 -10.23 -8.51
N SER A 251 -2.93 -10.87 -7.58
CA SER A 251 -2.43 -12.10 -6.94
C SER A 251 -2.54 -13.28 -7.92
N VAL A 252 -1.50 -14.08 -8.00
CA VAL A 252 -1.57 -15.39 -8.65
C VAL A 252 -2.23 -16.36 -7.67
N GLY A 253 -3.56 -16.38 -7.66
CA GLY A 253 -4.33 -17.21 -6.73
C GLY A 253 -5.76 -16.69 -6.58
N THR A 254 -6.50 -17.31 -5.66
CA THR A 254 -7.93 -17.04 -5.46
C THR A 254 -8.20 -16.00 -4.37
N HIS A 255 -7.21 -15.63 -3.55
CA HIS A 255 -7.40 -14.77 -2.37
C HIS A 255 -6.26 -13.78 -2.25
N ASP A 256 -6.60 -12.49 -2.12
CA ASP A 256 -5.70 -11.38 -1.80
C ASP A 256 -6.28 -10.47 -0.69
N ASP A 257 -7.24 -10.99 0.07
CA ASP A 257 -8.04 -10.25 1.05
C ASP A 257 -7.17 -9.68 2.19
N LEU A 258 -6.25 -10.50 2.75
CA LEU A 258 -5.30 -10.03 3.77
C LEU A 258 -4.31 -9.01 3.22
N ALA A 259 -3.79 -9.24 2.01
CA ALA A 259 -2.88 -8.31 1.37
C ALA A 259 -3.57 -6.96 1.08
N MET A 260 -4.86 -7.00 0.65
CA MET A 260 -5.66 -5.81 0.39
C MET A 260 -5.94 -5.05 1.70
N SER A 261 -6.41 -5.72 2.75
CA SER A 261 -6.69 -5.07 4.04
C SER A 261 -5.42 -4.45 4.64
N LEU A 262 -4.26 -5.11 4.51
CA LEU A 262 -2.97 -4.57 4.93
C LEU A 262 -2.58 -3.33 4.13
N ALA A 263 -2.76 -3.37 2.81
CA ALA A 263 -2.45 -2.24 1.94
C ALA A 263 -3.34 -1.03 2.25
N LEU A 264 -4.63 -1.23 2.52
CA LEU A 264 -5.57 -0.19 2.94
C LEU A 264 -5.18 0.40 4.30
N ALA A 265 -4.80 -0.42 5.29
CA ALA A 265 -4.33 0.06 6.59
C ALA A 265 -3.06 0.93 6.44
N ASN A 266 -2.10 0.49 5.61
CA ASN A 266 -0.92 1.29 5.30
C ASN A 266 -1.26 2.59 4.55
N TRP A 267 -2.25 2.57 3.66
CA TRP A 267 -2.72 3.77 2.95
C TRP A 267 -3.36 4.77 3.91
N ALA A 268 -4.16 4.30 4.85
CA ALA A 268 -4.80 5.14 5.87
C ALA A 268 -3.77 5.97 6.65
N THR A 269 -2.59 5.41 6.96
CA THR A 269 -1.52 6.14 7.67
C THR A 269 -0.97 7.33 6.89
N LYS A 270 -0.95 7.29 5.57
CA LYS A 270 -0.44 8.38 4.72
C LYS A 270 -1.40 9.55 4.60
N GLU A 271 -2.67 9.23 4.55
CA GLU A 271 -3.73 10.21 4.35
C GLU A 271 -4.13 10.94 5.63
N PHE A 272 -3.69 10.42 6.78
CA PHE A 272 -3.91 11.07 8.06
C PHE A 272 -2.90 12.21 8.24
N LYS A 273 -3.35 13.45 8.14
CA LYS A 273 -2.53 14.68 8.21
C LYS A 273 -1.87 14.94 9.57
N GLY A 274 -1.56 13.92 10.33
CA GLY A 274 -0.77 13.99 11.58
C GLY A 274 0.61 13.36 11.44
N SER A 275 0.87 12.63 10.35
CA SER A 275 2.14 11.93 10.12
C SER A 275 2.75 12.34 8.80
N VAL A 276 3.74 13.23 8.91
CA VAL A 276 4.81 13.45 7.93
C VAL A 276 4.45 14.24 6.67
N MET A 277 4.75 15.54 6.72
CA MET A 277 5.39 16.25 5.60
C MET A 277 6.32 15.29 4.86
N LEU A 278 6.03 14.84 3.65
CA LEU A 278 7.11 14.36 2.76
C LEU A 278 6.70 14.11 1.30
N LEU A 279 5.45 14.26 0.87
CA LEU A 279 5.13 14.04 -0.54
C LEU A 279 4.47 15.25 -1.24
N ASP A 280 3.73 16.09 -0.53
CA ASP A 280 3.07 17.24 -1.15
C ASP A 280 3.99 18.46 -1.40
N ASP A 281 5.12 18.57 -0.68
CA ASP A 281 6.09 19.66 -0.88
C ASP A 281 7.07 19.42 -2.04
N VAL A 282 7.08 18.22 -2.64
CA VAL A 282 7.98 17.85 -3.74
C VAL A 282 7.26 17.71 -5.09
N MET A 283 5.93 17.82 -5.13
CA MET A 283 5.10 17.57 -6.31
C MET A 283 4.30 18.78 -6.87
N PRO A 284 4.83 20.00 -6.95
CA PRO A 284 4.11 21.06 -7.71
C PRO A 284 4.24 20.94 -9.23
N ALA A 285 5.07 20.02 -9.75
CA ALA A 285 5.43 20.04 -11.16
C ALA A 285 4.80 18.92 -12.02
N PHE A 286 4.12 17.93 -11.44
CA PHE A 286 3.64 16.78 -12.21
C PHE A 286 2.19 16.94 -12.68
N ASP A 287 1.33 17.63 -11.93
CA ASP A 287 -0.07 17.88 -12.32
C ASP A 287 -0.20 18.85 -13.51
N SER A 288 0.78 19.73 -13.71
CA SER A 288 0.76 20.66 -14.87
C SER A 288 1.09 20.00 -16.21
N TRP A 289 1.51 18.75 -16.23
CA TRP A 289 1.84 18.02 -17.48
C TRP A 289 0.67 17.20 -18.03
N PHE A 290 -0.33 16.91 -17.22
CA PHE A 290 -1.53 16.17 -17.65
C PHE A 290 -2.77 17.04 -17.85
N ASP A 291 -2.76 18.28 -17.39
CA ASP A 291 -3.76 19.27 -17.79
C ASP A 291 -3.40 19.81 -19.18
N GLY A 292 -3.93 19.11 -20.19
CA GLY A 292 -3.86 19.51 -21.58
C GLY A 292 -4.50 20.87 -21.80
N ASN A 293 -3.77 21.94 -21.56
CA ASN A 293 -4.12 23.25 -22.05
C ASN A 293 -3.11 23.68 -23.11
N SER A 294 -3.61 23.64 -24.32
CA SER A 294 -2.99 24.02 -25.58
C SER A 294 -2.41 25.43 -25.54
N GLY A 295 -1.11 25.55 -25.52
CA GLY A 295 -0.39 26.78 -25.85
C GLY A 295 0.83 26.45 -26.70
N LYS A 296 0.68 26.66 -28.00
CA LYS A 296 1.69 26.79 -29.06
C LYS A 296 3.12 26.39 -28.72
N ASN A 297 3.49 25.20 -29.13
CA ASN A 297 4.89 24.75 -29.13
C ASN A 297 5.45 24.92 -30.55
N ASP A 298 6.21 25.97 -30.76
CA ASP A 298 7.18 26.04 -31.85
C ASP A 298 8.43 25.26 -31.48
N TRP A 299 8.46 23.96 -31.82
CA TRP A 299 9.68 23.17 -31.81
C TRP A 299 10.29 23.16 -33.20
N VAL A 300 11.26 24.01 -33.44
CA VAL A 300 12.20 23.88 -34.56
C VAL A 300 13.37 23.05 -34.08
N ILE A 301 13.52 21.87 -34.66
CA ILE A 301 14.72 21.03 -34.51
C ILE A 301 15.68 21.39 -35.64
N PRO A 302 16.97 21.65 -35.36
CA PRO A 302 17.97 21.78 -36.39
C PRO A 302 18.39 20.44 -37.00
#